data_aa66d94cb750eb820a97d3492941b1c0
#
_entry.id   aa66d94cb750eb820a97d3492941b1c0
#
_cell.length_a   1.000
_cell.length_b   1.000
_cell.length_c   1.000
_cell.angle_alpha   90.00
_cell.angle_beta   90.00
_cell.angle_gamma   90.00
#
_symmetry.space_group_name_H-M   'P 1'
#
loop_
_entity.id
_entity.type
_entity.pdbx_description
1 polymer ?
#
loop_
_entity_poly.entity_id
_entity_poly.type
_entity_poly.pdbx_seq_one_letter_code
_entity_poly.pdbx_strand_id
1 'polypeptide(L)'
;SIATGGWPYEIQPINADEYNHSGPGTGAMTAMLFWDYYDFTADKELLARICYPALYGASLFLSKIMVCENGAWLIKYSASPEQWQDGKCYRTKGCAFDQQTCREVFCATVKAAEILGLDNDSLIKTLRERKDRLEPFLYGESGQVKEFREEKEYGSIGEYHHTHISQLVEFYPGVLYHKEDSR
;
A
#
# COMPACT_ATOMS: atom_id res chain seq x y z
N SER A 1 4.29 0.11 -12.75
CA SER A 1 3.59 -0.86 -11.91
C SER A 1 3.88 -2.27 -12.38
N ILE A 2 4.13 -3.20 -11.47
CA ILE A 2 4.42 -4.61 -11.81
C ILE A 2 3.15 -5.36 -12.23
N ALA A 3 1.99 -4.91 -11.80
CA ALA A 3 0.73 -5.59 -12.06
C ALA A 3 0.19 -5.39 -13.47
N THR A 4 0.68 -4.43 -14.20
CA THR A 4 0.17 -4.15 -15.52
C THR A 4 1.14 -4.71 -16.55
N GLY A 5 0.72 -5.63 -17.36
CA GLY A 5 1.53 -6.42 -18.30
C GLY A 5 2.47 -5.71 -19.28
N GLY A 6 2.75 -4.44 -19.07
CA GLY A 6 3.65 -3.61 -19.87
C GLY A 6 5.10 -3.54 -19.35
N TRP A 7 5.49 -4.43 -18.52
CA TRP A 7 6.83 -4.49 -17.95
C TRP A 7 7.85 -5.11 -18.91
N PRO A 8 9.06 -4.60 -18.97
CA PRO A 8 9.68 -3.43 -18.30
C PRO A 8 9.92 -2.24 -19.23
N TYR A 9 9.39 -2.23 -20.42
CA TYR A 9 9.90 -1.41 -21.51
C TYR A 9 9.03 -0.22 -21.90
N GLU A 10 7.83 -0.16 -21.41
CA GLU A 10 6.94 0.97 -21.66
C GLU A 10 6.56 1.67 -20.37
N ILE A 11 7.13 2.84 -20.15
CA ILE A 11 6.59 3.79 -19.18
C ILE A 11 5.28 4.30 -19.79
N GLN A 12 4.19 3.65 -19.44
CA GLN A 12 2.87 4.12 -19.84
C GLN A 12 2.63 5.49 -19.20
N PRO A 13 2.16 6.47 -19.96
CA PRO A 13 1.78 7.75 -19.40
C PRO A 13 0.74 7.55 -18.30
N ILE A 14 0.89 8.25 -17.19
CA ILE A 14 -0.04 8.22 -16.04
C ILE A 14 -1.49 8.55 -16.46
N ASN A 15 -1.67 9.06 -17.66
CA ASN A 15 -2.96 9.44 -18.25
C ASN A 15 -3.67 8.34 -19.02
N ALA A 16 -3.12 7.15 -19.12
CA ALA A 16 -3.80 6.05 -19.80
C ALA A 16 -4.94 5.53 -18.89
N ASP A 17 -6.10 6.15 -18.99
CA ASP A 17 -7.32 5.74 -18.28
C ASP A 17 -7.73 4.31 -18.62
N GLU A 18 -7.19 3.77 -19.68
CA GLU A 18 -7.53 2.45 -20.24
C GLU A 18 -6.68 1.30 -19.70
N TYR A 19 -5.52 1.56 -19.05
CA TYR A 19 -4.55 0.52 -18.71
C TYR A 19 -4.12 0.44 -17.25
N ASN A 20 -4.75 1.20 -16.36
CA ASN A 20 -4.39 1.16 -14.94
C ASN A 20 -5.28 0.17 -14.20
N HIS A 21 -4.72 -0.99 -13.88
CA HIS A 21 -5.40 -2.04 -13.12
C HIS A 21 -5.28 -1.89 -11.60
N SER A 22 -4.47 -0.94 -11.12
CA SER A 22 -4.25 -0.75 -9.68
C SER A 22 -3.68 0.63 -9.36
N GLY A 23 -3.73 0.99 -8.10
CA GLY A 23 -3.06 2.16 -7.54
C GLY A 23 -1.57 1.93 -7.27
N PRO A 24 -0.92 2.89 -6.61
CA PRO A 24 0.51 2.86 -6.30
C PRO A 24 0.91 1.79 -5.27
N GLY A 25 -0.04 1.23 -4.55
CA GLY A 25 0.18 0.16 -3.55
C GLY A 25 0.82 -1.10 -4.11
N THR A 26 0.71 -1.36 -5.42
CA THR A 26 1.38 -2.50 -6.07
C THR A 26 2.91 -2.43 -5.92
N GLY A 27 3.48 -1.23 -6.03
CA GLY A 27 4.92 -1.04 -5.78
C GLY A 27 5.29 -1.24 -4.31
N ALA A 28 4.41 -0.81 -3.40
CA ALA A 28 4.56 -1.06 -1.98
C ALA A 28 4.51 -2.55 -1.65
N MET A 29 3.51 -3.27 -2.15
CA MET A 29 3.39 -4.72 -1.98
C MET A 29 4.65 -5.46 -2.47
N THR A 30 5.23 -5.03 -3.59
CA THR A 30 6.50 -5.59 -4.06
C THR A 30 7.64 -5.31 -3.08
N ALA A 31 7.68 -4.10 -2.50
CA ALA A 31 8.72 -3.76 -1.53
C ALA A 31 8.60 -4.58 -0.22
N MET A 32 7.39 -4.99 0.18
CA MET A 32 7.18 -5.87 1.33
C MET A 32 7.95 -7.19 1.20
N LEU A 33 8.08 -7.77 0.00
CA LEU A 33 8.83 -9.00 -0.23
C LEU A 33 10.32 -8.88 0.14
N PHE A 34 10.89 -7.69 0.02
CA PHE A 34 12.27 -7.44 0.47
C PHE A 34 12.37 -7.42 1.99
N TRP A 35 11.33 -6.93 2.67
CA TRP A 35 11.26 -7.00 4.12
C TRP A 35 11.10 -8.45 4.59
N ASP A 36 10.22 -9.22 3.98
CA ASP A 36 10.01 -10.64 4.29
C ASP A 36 11.30 -11.42 4.15
N TYR A 37 12.06 -11.18 3.07
CA TYR A 37 13.36 -11.83 2.88
C TYR A 37 14.30 -11.56 4.04
N TYR A 38 14.38 -10.30 4.48
CA TYR A 38 15.22 -9.95 5.63
C TYR A 38 14.69 -10.59 6.92
N ASP A 39 13.40 -10.57 7.15
CA ASP A 39 12.78 -11.12 8.35
C ASP A 39 13.05 -12.63 8.51
N PHE A 40 13.06 -13.35 7.39
CA PHE A 40 13.45 -14.77 7.37
C PHE A 40 14.93 -15.05 7.53
N THR A 41 15.79 -14.20 6.99
CA THR A 41 17.23 -14.49 6.90
C THR A 41 18.06 -13.79 7.97
N ALA A 42 17.55 -12.68 8.53
CA ALA A 42 18.29 -11.78 9.42
C ALA A 42 19.64 -11.28 8.84
N ASP A 43 19.80 -11.32 7.51
CA ASP A 43 21.02 -10.91 6.81
C ASP A 43 21.10 -9.38 6.73
N LYS A 44 21.86 -8.78 7.64
CA LYS A 44 22.05 -7.33 7.70
C LYS A 44 22.82 -6.75 6.50
N GLU A 45 23.69 -7.52 5.87
CA GLU A 45 24.39 -7.05 4.68
C GLU A 45 23.40 -6.91 3.52
N LEU A 46 22.57 -7.92 3.32
CA LEU A 46 21.51 -7.89 2.33
C LEU A 46 20.48 -6.80 2.63
N LEU A 47 20.10 -6.63 3.91
CA LEU A 47 19.24 -5.53 4.32
C LEU A 47 19.81 -4.19 3.86
N ALA A 48 21.07 -3.92 4.14
CA ALA A 48 21.70 -2.65 3.81
C ALA A 48 21.81 -2.40 2.30
N ARG A 49 22.19 -3.44 1.55
CA ARG A 49 22.54 -3.30 0.12
C ARG A 49 21.35 -3.38 -0.83
N ILE A 50 20.32 -4.12 -0.47
CA ILE A 50 19.21 -4.44 -1.37
C ILE A 50 17.85 -4.08 -0.75
N CYS A 51 17.53 -4.63 0.42
CA CYS A 51 16.17 -4.51 0.97
C CYS A 51 15.85 -3.06 1.37
N TYR A 52 16.73 -2.43 2.14
CA TYR A 52 16.50 -1.05 2.59
C TYR A 52 16.42 -0.03 1.44
N PRO A 53 17.28 -0.04 0.42
CA PRO A 53 17.10 0.85 -0.74
C PRO A 53 15.76 0.68 -1.46
N ALA A 54 15.26 -0.56 -1.59
CA ALA A 54 13.95 -0.83 -2.19
C ALA A 54 12.81 -0.28 -1.32
N LEU A 55 12.82 -0.57 -0.02
CA LEU A 55 11.86 -0.06 0.96
C LEU A 55 11.88 1.47 1.03
N TYR A 56 13.08 2.06 1.10
CA TYR A 56 13.26 3.52 1.14
C TYR A 56 12.70 4.20 -0.11
N GLY A 57 13.03 3.67 -1.30
CA GLY A 57 12.53 4.21 -2.56
C GLY A 57 11.01 4.15 -2.68
N ALA A 58 10.39 3.03 -2.31
CA ALA A 58 8.95 2.88 -2.28
C ALA A 58 8.30 3.86 -1.29
N SER A 59 8.83 3.94 -0.07
CA SER A 59 8.34 4.86 0.97
C SER A 59 8.48 6.33 0.58
N LEU A 60 9.59 6.70 -0.03
CA LEU A 60 9.81 8.05 -0.53
C LEU A 60 8.77 8.43 -1.58
N PHE A 61 8.53 7.56 -2.55
CA PHE A 61 7.51 7.77 -3.57
C PHE A 61 6.12 7.94 -2.95
N LEU A 62 5.69 6.97 -2.13
CA LEU A 62 4.38 6.98 -1.50
C LEU A 62 4.19 8.23 -0.63
N SER A 63 5.20 8.61 0.15
CA SER A 63 5.13 9.81 1.00
C SER A 63 4.90 11.11 0.21
N LYS A 64 5.35 11.16 -1.06
CA LYS A 64 5.19 12.35 -1.93
C LYS A 64 3.83 12.44 -2.60
N ILE A 65 3.15 11.33 -2.83
CA ILE A 65 1.85 11.29 -3.50
C ILE A 65 0.66 11.32 -2.52
N MET A 66 0.94 11.27 -1.24
CA MET A 66 -0.07 11.40 -0.19
C MET A 66 -0.57 12.82 -0.02
N VAL A 67 -1.82 12.93 0.43
CA VAL A 67 -2.42 14.18 0.92
C VAL A 67 -2.91 13.99 2.34
N CYS A 68 -2.94 15.08 3.12
CA CYS A 68 -3.52 15.07 4.46
C CYS A 68 -4.93 15.68 4.38
N GLU A 69 -5.94 14.89 4.70
CA GLU A 69 -7.34 15.33 4.77
C GLU A 69 -7.88 15.02 6.18
N ASN A 70 -8.46 16.01 6.83
CA ASN A 70 -9.00 15.90 8.20
C ASN A 70 -8.02 15.29 9.25
N GLY A 71 -6.72 15.54 9.06
CA GLY A 71 -5.68 15.02 9.95
C GLY A 71 -5.18 13.61 9.63
N ALA A 72 -5.77 12.91 8.68
CA ALA A 72 -5.33 11.60 8.21
C ALA A 72 -4.59 11.71 6.85
N TRP A 73 -3.57 10.88 6.69
CA TRP A 73 -2.82 10.78 5.44
C TRP A 73 -3.41 9.68 4.54
N LEU A 74 -3.61 9.99 3.27
CA LEU A 74 -4.15 9.05 2.30
C LEU A 74 -3.55 9.25 0.91
N ILE A 75 -3.56 8.21 0.10
CA ILE A 75 -3.14 8.26 -1.30
C ILE A 75 -4.19 9.03 -2.11
N LYS A 76 -3.76 10.12 -2.76
CA LYS A 76 -4.66 11.01 -3.50
C LYS A 76 -5.30 10.32 -4.72
N TYR A 77 -4.52 9.56 -5.47
CA TYR A 77 -4.97 8.83 -6.65
C TYR A 77 -4.79 7.34 -6.41
N SER A 78 -5.87 6.66 -6.20
CA SER A 78 -5.92 5.29 -5.70
C SER A 78 -6.88 4.45 -6.51
N ALA A 79 -6.58 3.18 -6.65
CA ALA A 79 -7.45 2.20 -7.27
C ALA A 79 -7.12 0.82 -6.70
N SER A 80 -8.13 0.05 -6.34
CA SER A 80 -7.93 -1.32 -5.86
C SER A 80 -7.66 -2.26 -7.03
N PRO A 81 -6.68 -3.15 -6.93
CA PRO A 81 -6.38 -4.12 -7.97
C PRO A 81 -7.43 -5.25 -7.96
N GLU A 82 -7.88 -5.69 -9.03
CA GLU A 82 -8.04 -5.16 -10.39
C GLU A 82 -9.51 -4.83 -10.60
N GLN A 83 -10.02 -3.85 -9.87
CA GLN A 83 -11.45 -3.54 -9.80
C GLN A 83 -11.90 -2.57 -10.89
N TRP A 84 -12.92 -2.99 -11.60
CA TRP A 84 -13.52 -2.24 -12.71
C TRP A 84 -14.98 -1.95 -12.43
N GLN A 85 -15.42 -0.79 -12.87
CA GLN A 85 -16.84 -0.42 -12.90
C GLN A 85 -17.14 0.29 -14.21
N ASP A 86 -18.22 -0.13 -14.89
CA ASP A 86 -18.65 0.43 -16.17
C ASP A 86 -17.55 0.40 -17.25
N GLY A 87 -16.74 -0.69 -17.27
CA GLY A 87 -15.66 -0.89 -18.22
C GLY A 87 -14.42 -0.03 -18.00
N LYS A 88 -14.29 0.59 -16.83
CA LYS A 88 -13.12 1.40 -16.43
C LYS A 88 -12.63 0.99 -15.06
N CYS A 89 -11.31 1.13 -14.84
CA CYS A 89 -10.74 0.99 -13.51
C CYS A 89 -11.39 1.99 -12.55
N TYR A 90 -11.97 1.50 -11.45
CA TYR A 90 -12.59 2.37 -10.46
C TYR A 90 -11.53 3.15 -9.68
N ARG A 91 -11.64 4.46 -9.71
CA ARG A 91 -10.69 5.37 -9.07
C ARG A 91 -11.30 6.05 -7.86
N THR A 92 -10.53 6.09 -6.80
CA THR A 92 -10.90 6.68 -5.53
C THR A 92 -9.70 7.41 -4.89
N LYS A 93 -9.87 7.79 -3.63
CA LYS A 93 -8.79 8.20 -2.73
C LYS A 93 -8.64 7.14 -1.65
N GLY A 94 -7.41 6.73 -1.36
CA GLY A 94 -7.10 5.87 -0.21
C GLY A 94 -7.92 4.58 -0.19
N CYS A 95 -7.93 3.81 -1.29
CA CYS A 95 -8.51 2.47 -1.22
C CYS A 95 -7.77 1.61 -0.17
N ALA A 96 -8.44 0.60 0.36
CA ALA A 96 -7.87 -0.23 1.42
C ALA A 96 -6.51 -0.82 1.05
N PHE A 97 -6.37 -1.32 -0.18
CA PHE A 97 -5.11 -1.88 -0.67
C PHE A 97 -3.94 -0.89 -0.59
N ASP A 98 -4.13 0.32 -1.08
CA ASP A 98 -3.06 1.32 -1.09
C ASP A 98 -2.70 1.78 0.33
N GLN A 99 -3.70 1.97 1.20
CA GLN A 99 -3.48 2.41 2.58
C GLN A 99 -2.77 1.35 3.42
N GLN A 100 -3.19 0.10 3.29
CA GLN A 100 -2.62 -1.03 4.01
C GLN A 100 -1.18 -1.30 3.59
N THR A 101 -0.91 -1.36 2.28
CA THR A 101 0.46 -1.55 1.77
C THR A 101 1.37 -0.38 2.11
N CYS A 102 0.86 0.85 2.16
CA CYS A 102 1.62 2.00 2.66
C CYS A 102 2.03 1.83 4.12
N ARG A 103 1.10 1.38 4.98
CA ARG A 103 1.38 1.18 6.41
C ARG A 103 2.47 0.13 6.60
N GLU A 104 2.34 -1.02 5.94
CA GLU A 104 3.32 -2.10 5.98
C GLU A 104 4.72 -1.62 5.56
N VAL A 105 4.83 -0.98 4.41
CA VAL A 105 6.13 -0.51 3.88
C VAL A 105 6.72 0.59 4.75
N PHE A 106 5.92 1.52 5.27
CA PHE A 106 6.42 2.56 6.16
C PHE A 106 6.95 1.97 7.46
N CYS A 107 6.24 1.02 8.06
CA CYS A 107 6.70 0.32 9.26
C CYS A 107 7.98 -0.47 9.00
N ALA A 108 8.04 -1.21 7.90
CA ALA A 108 9.23 -1.97 7.51
C ALA A 108 10.44 -1.05 7.26
N THR A 109 10.23 0.07 6.56
CA THR A 109 11.30 1.03 6.28
C THR A 109 11.86 1.65 7.55
N VAL A 110 10.99 2.03 8.49
CA VAL A 110 11.42 2.58 9.79
C VAL A 110 12.20 1.55 10.58
N LYS A 111 11.71 0.31 10.69
CA LYS A 111 12.41 -0.79 11.36
C LYS A 111 13.78 -1.08 10.72
N ALA A 112 13.83 -1.14 9.40
CA ALA A 112 15.08 -1.35 8.66
C ALA A 112 16.09 -0.23 8.93
N ALA A 113 15.66 1.03 8.95
CA ALA A 113 16.51 2.18 9.27
C ALA A 113 17.08 2.07 10.72
N GLU A 114 16.24 1.69 11.69
CA GLU A 114 16.67 1.48 13.08
C GLU A 114 17.74 0.37 13.19
N ILE A 115 17.54 -0.76 12.53
CA ILE A 115 18.49 -1.87 12.52
C ILE A 115 19.84 -1.47 11.91
N LEU A 116 19.81 -0.57 10.91
CA LEU A 116 21.00 -0.07 10.21
C LEU A 116 21.63 1.18 10.84
N GLY A 117 21.00 1.77 11.88
CA GLY A 117 21.48 3.02 12.49
C GLY A 117 21.26 4.26 11.60
N LEU A 118 20.27 4.24 10.72
CA LEU A 118 19.93 5.31 9.76
C LEU A 118 18.67 6.11 10.16
N ASP A 119 18.26 6.03 11.40
CA ASP A 119 16.99 6.56 11.91
C ASP A 119 16.93 8.11 12.01
N ASN A 120 18.06 8.79 11.85
CA ASN A 120 18.13 10.26 11.80
C ASN A 120 17.77 10.89 10.44
N ASP A 121 17.57 10.08 9.40
CA ASP A 121 17.17 10.53 8.08
C ASP A 121 15.82 11.30 8.12
N SER A 122 15.70 12.31 7.26
CA SER A 122 14.52 13.18 7.21
C SER A 122 13.27 12.44 6.74
N LEU A 123 13.41 11.49 5.80
CA LEU A 123 12.31 10.64 5.38
C LEU A 123 11.85 9.77 6.55
N ILE A 124 12.76 9.14 7.28
CA ILE A 124 12.42 8.26 8.41
C ILE A 124 11.61 9.01 9.47
N LYS A 125 11.98 10.25 9.78
CA LYS A 125 11.19 11.12 10.67
C LYS A 125 9.78 11.37 10.12
N THR A 126 9.67 11.64 8.83
CA THR A 126 8.38 11.83 8.15
C THR A 126 7.53 10.55 8.19
N LEU A 127 8.14 9.38 7.95
CA LEU A 127 7.42 8.11 7.98
C LEU A 127 6.91 7.77 9.37
N ARG A 128 7.70 8.01 10.42
CA ARG A 128 7.26 7.83 11.82
C ARG A 128 6.03 8.65 12.15
N GLU A 129 5.98 9.91 11.71
CA GLU A 129 4.80 10.76 11.91
C GLU A 129 3.59 10.26 11.13
N ARG A 130 3.79 9.88 9.85
CA ARG A 130 2.67 9.58 8.95
C ARG A 130 2.07 8.21 9.16
N LYS A 131 2.87 7.18 9.48
CA LYS A 131 2.38 5.80 9.64
C LYS A 131 1.28 5.67 10.69
N ASP A 132 1.38 6.46 11.78
CA ASP A 132 0.39 6.46 12.86
C ASP A 132 -0.82 7.38 12.57
N ARG A 133 -0.77 8.12 11.47
CA ARG A 133 -1.82 9.02 10.99
C ARG A 133 -2.33 8.65 9.60
N LEU A 134 -2.02 7.46 9.12
CA LEU A 134 -2.68 6.94 7.92
C LEU A 134 -4.17 6.76 8.19
N GLU A 135 -4.99 6.99 7.15
CA GLU A 135 -6.43 6.76 7.29
C GLU A 135 -6.67 5.32 7.78
N PRO A 136 -7.46 5.14 8.84
CA PRO A 136 -7.74 3.81 9.40
C PRO A 136 -8.60 2.98 8.46
N PHE A 137 -8.79 1.71 8.79
CA PHE A 137 -9.78 0.87 8.11
C PHE A 137 -11.15 1.52 8.13
N LEU A 138 -11.79 1.54 6.97
CA LEU A 138 -13.18 1.94 6.84
C LEU A 138 -14.05 0.67 6.81
N TYR A 139 -15.19 0.72 7.50
CA TYR A 139 -16.10 -0.42 7.59
C TYR A 139 -17.42 -0.11 6.90
N GLY A 140 -17.96 -1.08 6.18
CA GLY A 140 -19.26 -1.01 5.55
C GLY A 140 -20.41 -1.32 6.52
N GLU A 141 -21.65 -1.26 6.02
CA GLU A 141 -22.86 -1.45 6.83
C GLU A 141 -22.96 -2.87 7.44
N SER A 142 -22.37 -3.87 6.79
CA SER A 142 -22.32 -5.25 7.31
C SER A 142 -21.11 -5.52 8.24
N GLY A 143 -20.30 -4.49 8.54
CA GLY A 143 -19.08 -4.63 9.33
C GLY A 143 -17.85 -5.14 8.55
N GLN A 144 -17.97 -5.33 7.24
CA GLN A 144 -16.83 -5.68 6.38
C GLN A 144 -15.84 -4.53 6.25
N VAL A 145 -14.55 -4.84 6.07
CA VAL A 145 -13.56 -3.86 5.65
C VAL A 145 -13.92 -3.39 4.24
N LYS A 146 -14.09 -2.09 4.07
CA LYS A 146 -14.36 -1.50 2.74
C LYS A 146 -13.14 -1.63 1.84
N GLU A 147 -13.37 -1.99 0.61
CA GLU A 147 -12.35 -1.89 -0.44
C GLU A 147 -12.16 -0.45 -0.91
N PHE A 148 -13.28 0.27 -1.04
CA PHE A 148 -13.34 1.68 -1.40
C PHE A 148 -14.10 2.50 -0.34
N ARG A 149 -13.71 3.74 -0.14
CA ARG A 149 -14.36 4.62 0.84
C ARG A 149 -15.85 4.87 0.54
N GLU A 150 -16.20 4.89 -0.73
CA GLU A 150 -17.57 5.11 -1.22
C GLU A 150 -18.45 3.85 -1.11
N GLU A 151 -17.84 2.68 -0.92
CA GLU A 151 -18.55 1.41 -0.80
C GLU A 151 -19.43 1.39 0.46
N LYS A 152 -20.68 0.98 0.32
CA LYS A 152 -21.58 0.79 1.46
C LYS A 152 -21.59 -0.65 1.94
N GLU A 153 -21.87 -1.56 1.01
CA GLU A 153 -21.85 -3.01 1.21
C GLU A 153 -20.80 -3.62 0.30
N TYR A 154 -20.25 -4.76 0.69
CA TYR A 154 -19.26 -5.47 -0.11
C TYR A 154 -19.76 -5.71 -1.53
N GLY A 155 -18.95 -5.34 -2.52
CA GLY A 155 -19.25 -5.51 -3.93
C GLY A 155 -20.28 -4.51 -4.50
N SER A 156 -20.65 -3.47 -3.76
CA SER A 156 -21.47 -2.39 -4.29
C SER A 156 -20.70 -1.49 -5.27
N ILE A 157 -19.37 -1.60 -5.27
CA ILE A 157 -18.46 -0.96 -6.23
C ILE A 157 -17.51 -2.04 -6.75
N GLY A 158 -17.24 -2.01 -8.06
CA GLY A 158 -16.37 -2.99 -8.71
C GLY A 158 -17.08 -4.33 -8.96
N GLU A 159 -16.30 -5.39 -9.00
CA GLU A 159 -16.78 -6.73 -9.31
C GLU A 159 -17.01 -7.55 -8.04
N TYR A 160 -18.26 -7.88 -7.76
CA TYR A 160 -18.65 -8.65 -6.58
C TYR A 160 -17.93 -9.99 -6.42
N HIS A 161 -17.60 -10.65 -7.51
CA HIS A 161 -16.92 -11.96 -7.53
C HIS A 161 -15.46 -11.89 -8.00
N HIS A 162 -14.82 -10.74 -7.80
CA HIS A 162 -13.42 -10.62 -8.15
C HIS A 162 -12.55 -11.58 -7.32
N THR A 163 -11.50 -12.13 -7.95
CA THR A 163 -10.62 -13.13 -7.32
C THR A 163 -9.71 -12.54 -6.24
N HIS A 164 -9.47 -11.22 -6.28
CA HIS A 164 -8.63 -10.54 -5.30
C HIS A 164 -9.45 -10.06 -4.10
N ILE A 165 -8.92 -10.28 -2.92
CA ILE A 165 -9.44 -9.75 -1.65
C ILE A 165 -8.53 -8.62 -1.16
N SER A 166 -8.33 -7.63 -2.01
CA SER A 166 -7.31 -6.58 -1.86
C SER A 166 -7.46 -5.75 -0.58
N GLN A 167 -8.67 -5.63 -0.05
CA GLN A 167 -8.95 -4.96 1.22
C GLN A 167 -8.42 -5.69 2.46
N LEU A 168 -7.86 -6.88 2.30
CA LEU A 168 -7.31 -7.69 3.39
C LEU A 168 -5.80 -7.91 3.28
N VAL A 169 -5.11 -7.08 2.49
CA VAL A 169 -3.66 -7.27 2.24
C VAL A 169 -2.80 -7.12 3.49
N GLU A 170 -3.24 -6.39 4.50
CA GLU A 170 -2.53 -6.23 5.77
C GLU A 170 -2.63 -7.47 6.68
N PHE A 171 -3.59 -8.38 6.39
CA PHE A 171 -3.64 -9.71 6.98
C PHE A 171 -2.66 -10.67 6.31
N TYR A 172 -2.59 -10.60 4.97
CA TYR A 172 -1.70 -11.42 4.17
C TYR A 172 -1.57 -10.81 2.75
N PRO A 173 -0.34 -10.60 2.26
CA PRO A 173 0.97 -10.94 2.86
C PRO A 173 1.43 -9.97 3.96
N GLY A 174 0.65 -8.97 4.32
CA GLY A 174 0.95 -8.10 5.46
C GLY A 174 1.00 -8.84 6.79
N VAL A 175 1.58 -8.18 7.80
CA VAL A 175 1.80 -8.76 9.13
C VAL A 175 1.40 -7.81 10.28
N LEU A 176 0.92 -6.62 9.96
CA LEU A 176 0.59 -5.62 10.98
C LEU A 176 -0.80 -5.78 11.58
N TYR A 177 -1.72 -6.44 10.88
CA TYR A 177 -3.04 -6.68 11.40
C TYR A 177 -3.15 -8.09 12.01
N HIS A 178 -3.54 -8.15 13.27
CA HIS A 178 -3.74 -9.40 13.99
C HIS A 178 -5.21 -9.55 14.42
N LYS A 179 -5.63 -10.79 14.64
CA LYS A 179 -7.00 -11.11 15.06
C LYS A 179 -7.42 -10.39 16.35
N GLU A 180 -6.46 -10.09 17.23
CA GLU A 180 -6.70 -9.37 18.48
C GLU A 180 -6.99 -7.87 18.27
N ASP A 181 -6.64 -7.31 17.09
CA ASP A 181 -6.85 -5.90 16.78
C ASP A 181 -8.30 -5.59 16.33
N SER A 182 -9.11 -6.61 16.17
CA SER A 182 -10.50 -6.55 15.68
C SER A 182 -11.53 -6.20 16.76
N ARG A 183 -11.22 -5.23 17.65
CA ARG A 183 -12.15 -4.77 18.69
C ARG A 183 -12.64 -3.36 18.46
#